data_6a74d35381742f776db0947e85e236bb
#
_entry.id   6a74d35381742f776db0947e85e236bb
#
_cell.length_a   1.000
_cell.length_b   1.000
_cell.length_c   1.000
_cell.angle_alpha   90.00
_cell.angle_beta   90.00
_cell.angle_gamma   90.00
#
_symmetry.space_group_name_H-M   'P 1'
#
loop_
_entity.id
_entity.type
_entity.pdbx_description
1 polymer ?
#
loop_
_entity_poly.entity_id
_entity_poly.type
_entity_poly.pdbx_seq_one_letter_code
_entity_poly.pdbx_strand_id
1 'polypeptide(L)'
;ISTAVAALNAFGLEFSLELGHIGVFRCLVDRLEADEKDKNYIRKLIQNKNFPALNDFLDTFGNNSITAALKKLPTLFGGVEVFKKAEELIPDENVKHILDELREIYCDIAEVYGSEGNITVDLGLVNKTDYYTGLIIKGYLKGHGDEVVTGGRYDKLIADFGYDIPAIGFAVNVNAISKVIEKNGILPSEPAPDVIVFAEEGFEAAAIKQARELREQGFIVENALFTDIDSVREYAKEKKICKVVVVDCDSVEDEI
;
A
#
# COMPACT_ATOMS: atom_id res chain seq x y z
N ILE A 1 -4.44 -11.08 -0.32
CA ILE A 1 -5.06 -10.01 0.48
C ILE A 1 -4.45 -10.01 1.88
N SER A 2 -4.37 -11.15 2.57
CA SER A 2 -3.81 -11.26 3.94
C SER A 2 -2.44 -10.60 4.08
N THR A 3 -1.54 -10.78 3.10
CA THR A 3 -0.23 -10.13 3.08
C THR A 3 -0.34 -8.60 2.97
N ALA A 4 -1.30 -8.09 2.19
CA ALA A 4 -1.53 -6.64 2.07
C ALA A 4 -2.08 -6.05 3.38
N VAL A 5 -3.01 -6.76 4.04
CA VAL A 5 -3.52 -6.37 5.36
C VAL A 5 -2.42 -6.42 6.42
N ALA A 6 -1.58 -7.47 6.43
CA ALA A 6 -0.45 -7.57 7.35
C ALA A 6 0.56 -6.43 7.13
N ALA A 7 0.84 -6.07 5.87
CA ALA A 7 1.71 -4.94 5.56
C ALA A 7 1.14 -3.60 6.05
N LEU A 8 -0.17 -3.35 5.88
CA LEU A 8 -0.82 -2.14 6.40
C LEU A 8 -0.83 -2.10 7.93
N ASN A 9 -1.11 -3.23 8.59
CA ASN A 9 -1.07 -3.36 10.05
C ASN A 9 0.32 -3.09 10.64
N ALA A 10 1.40 -3.47 9.92
CA ALA A 10 2.77 -3.27 10.38
C ALA A 10 3.15 -1.79 10.57
N PHE A 11 2.44 -0.87 9.91
CA PHE A 11 2.68 0.57 10.07
C PHE A 11 1.99 1.15 11.31
N GLY A 12 1.10 0.42 11.99
CA GLY A 12 0.37 0.90 13.16
C GLY A 12 -0.59 2.06 12.87
N LEU A 13 -1.02 2.22 11.62
CA LEU A 13 -1.91 3.27 11.15
C LEU A 13 -3.31 2.71 10.88
N GLU A 14 -4.33 3.53 11.13
CA GLU A 14 -5.69 3.18 10.73
C GLU A 14 -5.80 3.17 9.18
N PHE A 15 -6.32 2.06 8.64
CA PHE A 15 -6.49 1.88 7.21
C PHE A 15 -7.88 1.35 6.87
N SER A 16 -8.24 1.45 5.59
CA SER A 16 -9.37 0.74 4.98
C SER A 16 -8.90 0.02 3.71
N LEU A 17 -9.54 -1.12 3.42
CA LEU A 17 -9.28 -1.92 2.22
C LEU A 17 -10.58 -2.06 1.42
N GLU A 18 -10.52 -1.72 0.15
CA GLU A 18 -11.61 -1.90 -0.80
C GLU A 18 -11.33 -3.13 -1.68
N LEU A 19 -12.30 -4.01 -1.78
CA LEU A 19 -12.28 -5.21 -2.63
C LEU A 19 -13.28 -5.03 -3.76
N GLY A 20 -12.84 -5.26 -4.97
CA GLY A 20 -13.70 -5.24 -6.15
C GLY A 20 -13.33 -6.34 -7.14
N HIS A 21 -14.09 -6.44 -8.22
CA HIS A 21 -13.82 -7.41 -9.27
C HIS A 21 -14.13 -6.82 -10.64
N ILE A 22 -13.11 -6.71 -11.51
CA ILE A 22 -13.25 -6.09 -12.83
C ILE A 22 -14.25 -6.80 -13.75
N GLY A 23 -14.48 -8.08 -13.51
CA GLY A 23 -15.40 -8.90 -14.28
C GLY A 23 -16.84 -8.40 -14.24
N VAL A 24 -17.29 -7.79 -13.12
CA VAL A 24 -18.65 -7.22 -13.03
C VAL A 24 -18.82 -6.11 -14.07
N PHE A 25 -17.90 -5.17 -14.12
CA PHE A 25 -17.90 -4.10 -15.11
C PHE A 25 -17.81 -4.66 -16.54
N ARG A 26 -16.89 -5.61 -16.79
CA ARG A 26 -16.72 -6.23 -18.11
C ARG A 26 -17.98 -6.94 -18.58
N CYS A 27 -18.61 -7.77 -17.75
CA CYS A 27 -19.85 -8.44 -18.09
C CYS A 27 -20.96 -7.48 -18.52
N LEU A 28 -21.03 -6.29 -17.91
CA LEU A 28 -22.02 -5.28 -18.28
C LEU A 28 -21.64 -4.57 -19.58
N VAL A 29 -20.42 -4.07 -19.68
CA VAL A 29 -20.00 -3.27 -20.84
C VAL A 29 -19.88 -4.07 -22.12
N ASP A 30 -19.57 -5.39 -22.05
CA ASP A 30 -19.50 -6.27 -23.22
C ASP A 30 -20.89 -6.62 -23.79
N ARG A 31 -21.94 -6.42 -23.01
CA ARG A 31 -23.34 -6.55 -23.47
C ARG A 31 -23.93 -5.24 -24.00
N LEU A 32 -23.19 -4.15 -23.89
CA LEU A 32 -23.56 -2.88 -24.48
C LEU A 32 -23.12 -2.89 -25.95
N GLU A 33 -23.97 -2.42 -26.86
CA GLU A 33 -23.60 -2.20 -28.27
C GLU A 33 -22.66 -1.00 -28.41
N ALA A 34 -21.45 -1.12 -27.84
CA ALA A 34 -20.46 -0.06 -27.71
C ALA A 34 -19.13 -0.52 -28.31
N ASP A 35 -18.42 0.38 -28.99
CA ASP A 35 -17.06 0.11 -29.43
C ASP A 35 -16.05 0.21 -28.27
N GLU A 36 -14.79 -0.16 -28.52
CA GLU A 36 -13.75 -0.14 -27.48
C GLU A 36 -13.43 1.27 -26.97
N LYS A 37 -13.68 2.33 -27.77
CA LYS A 37 -13.49 3.72 -27.33
C LYS A 37 -14.57 4.12 -26.35
N ASP A 38 -15.81 3.72 -26.61
CA ASP A 38 -16.96 3.97 -25.76
C ASP A 38 -16.83 3.21 -24.42
N LYS A 39 -16.45 1.93 -24.46
CA LYS A 39 -16.17 1.13 -23.27
C LYS A 39 -15.08 1.77 -22.40
N ASN A 40 -14.00 2.22 -23.03
CA ASN A 40 -12.92 2.94 -22.37
C ASN A 40 -13.35 4.30 -21.80
N TYR A 41 -14.27 4.99 -22.48
CA TYR A 41 -14.81 6.24 -22.00
C TYR A 41 -15.71 6.05 -20.77
N ILE A 42 -16.60 5.05 -20.80
CA ILE A 42 -17.41 4.65 -19.65
C ILE A 42 -16.52 4.33 -18.45
N ARG A 43 -15.47 3.52 -18.65
CA ARG A 43 -14.50 3.19 -17.60
C ARG A 43 -13.85 4.43 -16.99
N LYS A 44 -13.40 5.38 -17.82
CA LYS A 44 -12.81 6.64 -17.36
C LYS A 44 -13.78 7.49 -16.55
N LEU A 45 -15.06 7.55 -16.96
CA LEU A 45 -16.09 8.29 -16.24
C LEU A 45 -16.35 7.71 -14.85
N ILE A 46 -16.43 6.37 -14.74
CA ILE A 46 -16.56 5.67 -13.46
C ILE A 46 -15.32 5.95 -12.58
N GLN A 47 -14.13 5.77 -13.13
CA GLN A 47 -12.86 5.96 -12.43
C GLN A 47 -12.69 7.38 -11.88
N ASN A 48 -13.07 8.38 -12.67
CA ASN A 48 -13.00 9.78 -12.27
C ASN A 48 -14.20 10.22 -11.42
N LYS A 49 -15.10 9.28 -11.07
CA LYS A 49 -16.34 9.54 -10.32
C LYS A 49 -17.21 10.63 -10.94
N ASN A 50 -17.16 10.77 -12.28
CA ASN A 50 -17.98 11.74 -13.03
C ASN A 50 -19.33 11.11 -13.41
N PHE A 51 -20.17 10.91 -12.41
CA PHE A 51 -21.46 10.24 -12.56
C PHE A 51 -22.48 10.99 -13.43
N PRO A 52 -22.55 12.34 -13.40
CA PRO A 52 -23.41 13.06 -14.34
C PRO A 52 -23.06 12.74 -15.81
N ALA A 53 -21.80 12.89 -16.20
CA ALA A 53 -21.38 12.60 -17.56
C ALA A 53 -21.52 11.09 -17.91
N LEU A 54 -21.34 10.20 -16.93
CA LEU A 54 -21.60 8.76 -17.12
C LEU A 54 -23.08 8.51 -17.47
N ASN A 55 -23.99 9.13 -16.72
CA ASN A 55 -25.42 8.96 -16.95
C ASN A 55 -25.83 9.50 -18.33
N ASP A 56 -25.40 10.71 -18.67
CA ASP A 56 -25.68 11.34 -19.97
C ASP A 56 -25.14 10.49 -21.12
N PHE A 57 -23.93 9.97 -20.98
CA PHE A 57 -23.33 9.13 -22.02
C PHE A 57 -24.04 7.78 -22.14
N LEU A 58 -24.39 7.13 -21.05
CA LEU A 58 -25.14 5.87 -21.07
C LEU A 58 -26.55 6.03 -21.63
N ASP A 59 -27.18 7.20 -21.50
CA ASP A 59 -28.48 7.49 -22.11
C ASP A 59 -28.45 7.44 -23.64
N THR A 60 -27.29 7.64 -24.28
CA THR A 60 -27.12 7.51 -25.74
C THR A 60 -27.30 6.06 -26.22
N PHE A 61 -27.11 5.05 -25.34
CA PHE A 61 -27.31 3.62 -25.60
C PHE A 61 -28.73 3.14 -25.28
N GLY A 62 -29.64 4.07 -24.96
CA GLY A 62 -31.02 3.78 -24.60
C GLY A 62 -31.22 3.38 -23.15
N ASN A 63 -32.48 3.33 -22.75
CA ASN A 63 -32.86 2.99 -21.38
C ASN A 63 -33.17 1.49 -21.29
N ASN A 64 -32.22 0.70 -20.92
CA ASN A 64 -32.32 -0.75 -20.75
C ASN A 64 -31.69 -1.21 -19.41
N SER A 65 -31.81 -2.50 -19.10
CA SER A 65 -31.29 -3.06 -17.83
C SER A 65 -29.78 -2.92 -17.68
N ILE A 66 -29.00 -2.94 -18.78
CA ILE A 66 -27.54 -2.85 -18.77
C ILE A 66 -27.12 -1.41 -18.46
N THR A 67 -27.72 -0.42 -19.16
CA THR A 67 -27.42 0.99 -18.89
C THR A 67 -27.85 1.39 -17.48
N ALA A 68 -28.97 0.88 -16.98
CA ALA A 68 -29.42 1.08 -15.62
C ALA A 68 -28.44 0.48 -14.59
N ALA A 69 -27.92 -0.72 -14.86
CA ALA A 69 -26.93 -1.38 -14.01
C ALA A 69 -25.59 -0.60 -14.00
N LEU A 70 -25.08 -0.19 -15.16
CA LEU A 70 -23.85 0.60 -15.28
C LEU A 70 -23.94 1.94 -14.54
N LYS A 71 -25.08 2.62 -14.58
CA LYS A 71 -25.31 3.87 -13.82
C LYS A 71 -25.29 3.65 -12.32
N LYS A 72 -25.75 2.49 -11.85
CA LYS A 72 -25.81 2.13 -10.43
C LYS A 72 -24.54 1.49 -9.91
N LEU A 73 -23.75 0.86 -10.77
CA LEU A 73 -22.52 0.13 -10.39
C LEU A 73 -21.61 0.93 -9.44
N PRO A 74 -21.31 2.22 -9.69
CA PRO A 74 -20.46 3.00 -8.79
C PRO A 74 -21.08 3.30 -7.41
N THR A 75 -22.35 2.98 -7.21
CA THR A 75 -23.04 3.15 -5.91
C THR A 75 -23.11 1.87 -5.10
N LEU A 76 -22.66 0.76 -5.69
CA LEU A 76 -22.59 -0.55 -5.03
C LEU A 76 -21.29 -0.64 -4.20
N PHE A 77 -21.34 0.02 -3.06
CA PHE A 77 -20.24 0.13 -2.10
C PHE A 77 -20.76 -0.15 -0.68
N GLY A 78 -19.99 -0.88 0.13
CA GLY A 78 -20.33 -1.17 1.53
C GLY A 78 -19.85 -2.53 2.01
N GLY A 79 -20.59 -3.15 2.91
CA GLY A 79 -20.30 -4.47 3.47
C GLY A 79 -20.97 -5.61 2.67
N VAL A 80 -21.30 -6.69 3.37
CA VAL A 80 -21.91 -7.90 2.79
C VAL A 80 -23.23 -7.65 2.08
N GLU A 81 -23.96 -6.61 2.45
CA GLU A 81 -25.24 -6.24 1.85
C GLU A 81 -25.14 -5.81 0.38
N VAL A 82 -23.94 -5.44 -0.07
CA VAL A 82 -23.67 -5.03 -1.47
C VAL A 82 -23.92 -6.19 -2.43
N PHE A 83 -23.58 -7.40 -2.04
CA PHE A 83 -23.77 -8.60 -2.88
C PHE A 83 -25.22 -8.81 -3.24
N LYS A 84 -26.12 -8.76 -2.26
CA LYS A 84 -27.56 -8.91 -2.51
C LYS A 84 -28.10 -7.80 -3.41
N LYS A 85 -27.70 -6.54 -3.18
CA LYS A 85 -28.10 -5.41 -4.03
C LYS A 85 -27.62 -5.58 -5.47
N ALA A 86 -26.41 -6.12 -5.65
CA ALA A 86 -25.84 -6.37 -6.97
C ALA A 86 -26.58 -7.51 -7.71
N GLU A 87 -26.90 -8.60 -7.03
CA GLU A 87 -27.68 -9.71 -7.59
C GLU A 87 -29.07 -9.28 -8.05
N GLU A 88 -29.76 -8.45 -7.26
CA GLU A 88 -31.08 -7.88 -7.60
C GLU A 88 -31.01 -6.94 -8.81
N LEU A 89 -29.90 -6.17 -8.93
CA LEU A 89 -29.72 -5.20 -10.00
C LEU A 89 -29.25 -5.83 -11.30
N ILE A 90 -28.45 -6.88 -11.22
CA ILE A 90 -27.76 -7.52 -12.34
C ILE A 90 -28.08 -9.03 -12.32
N PRO A 91 -29.29 -9.43 -12.78
CA PRO A 91 -29.69 -10.83 -12.81
C PRO A 91 -29.01 -11.58 -13.97
N ASP A 92 -27.71 -11.89 -13.80
CA ASP A 92 -26.83 -12.53 -14.76
C ASP A 92 -26.01 -13.61 -14.07
N GLU A 93 -26.02 -14.84 -14.59
CA GLU A 93 -25.35 -15.98 -13.97
C GLU A 93 -23.81 -15.82 -13.93
N ASN A 94 -23.18 -15.17 -14.92
CA ASN A 94 -21.74 -14.92 -14.90
C ASN A 94 -21.40 -13.90 -13.80
N VAL A 95 -22.20 -12.83 -13.69
CA VAL A 95 -22.04 -11.83 -12.61
C VAL A 95 -22.28 -12.48 -11.26
N LYS A 96 -23.28 -13.34 -11.13
CA LYS A 96 -23.53 -14.06 -9.88
C LYS A 96 -22.33 -14.91 -9.45
N HIS A 97 -21.73 -15.67 -10.39
CA HIS A 97 -20.52 -16.45 -10.09
C HIS A 97 -19.38 -15.56 -9.57
N ILE A 98 -19.17 -14.40 -10.21
CA ILE A 98 -18.17 -13.42 -9.77
C ILE A 98 -18.48 -12.87 -8.38
N LEU A 99 -19.74 -12.58 -8.11
CA LEU A 99 -20.18 -12.07 -6.80
C LEU A 99 -20.05 -13.14 -5.70
N ASP A 100 -20.30 -14.42 -6.02
CA ASP A 100 -20.13 -15.52 -5.09
C ASP A 100 -18.64 -15.72 -4.72
N GLU A 101 -17.72 -15.69 -5.71
CA GLU A 101 -16.28 -15.73 -5.50
C GLU A 101 -15.81 -14.55 -4.63
N LEU A 102 -16.22 -13.33 -4.96
CA LEU A 102 -15.83 -12.14 -4.20
C LEU A 102 -16.40 -12.14 -2.78
N ARG A 103 -17.62 -12.68 -2.60
CA ARG A 103 -18.27 -12.82 -1.28
C ARG A 103 -17.49 -13.79 -0.41
N GLU A 104 -17.08 -14.95 -0.94
CA GLU A 104 -16.27 -15.92 -0.22
C GLU A 104 -14.97 -15.28 0.26
N ILE A 105 -14.23 -14.60 -0.63
CA ILE A 105 -13.00 -13.88 -0.29
C ILE A 105 -13.25 -12.80 0.78
N TYR A 106 -14.33 -12.04 0.66
CA TYR A 106 -14.69 -11.00 1.63
C TYR A 106 -14.97 -11.61 3.01
N CYS A 107 -15.75 -12.69 3.09
CA CYS A 107 -16.08 -13.36 4.34
C CYS A 107 -14.86 -13.95 5.02
N ASP A 108 -13.98 -14.62 4.27
CA ASP A 108 -12.74 -15.20 4.80
C ASP A 108 -11.82 -14.13 5.41
N ILE A 109 -11.69 -12.99 4.73
CA ILE A 109 -10.85 -11.90 5.22
C ILE A 109 -11.50 -11.20 6.42
N ALA A 110 -12.80 -11.02 6.42
CA ALA A 110 -13.54 -10.43 7.53
C ALA A 110 -13.47 -11.34 8.78
N GLU A 111 -13.54 -12.66 8.63
CA GLU A 111 -13.38 -13.61 9.72
C GLU A 111 -11.99 -13.53 10.36
N VAL A 112 -10.93 -13.46 9.55
CA VAL A 112 -9.55 -13.45 10.04
C VAL A 112 -9.16 -12.12 10.68
N TYR A 113 -9.58 -11.00 10.13
CA TYR A 113 -9.14 -9.66 10.54
C TYR A 113 -10.20 -8.85 11.32
N GLY A 114 -11.39 -9.39 11.50
CA GLY A 114 -12.32 -9.06 12.59
C GLY A 114 -12.93 -7.67 12.59
N SER A 115 -12.85 -6.87 11.52
CA SER A 115 -13.50 -5.58 11.53
C SER A 115 -14.27 -5.30 10.24
N GLU A 116 -15.59 -5.31 10.34
CA GLU A 116 -16.50 -4.88 9.28
C GLU A 116 -16.24 -3.42 8.81
N GLY A 117 -15.51 -2.61 9.60
CA GLY A 117 -15.24 -1.21 9.29
C GLY A 117 -14.04 -0.94 8.39
N ASN A 118 -13.10 -1.87 8.31
CA ASN A 118 -11.84 -1.67 7.58
C ASN A 118 -11.80 -2.34 6.21
N ILE A 119 -12.74 -3.25 5.92
CA ILE A 119 -12.82 -3.96 4.66
C ILE A 119 -14.19 -3.72 4.05
N THR A 120 -14.22 -3.21 2.83
CA THR A 120 -15.44 -2.90 2.09
C THR A 120 -15.40 -3.50 0.69
N VAL A 121 -16.58 -3.73 0.13
CA VAL A 121 -16.75 -4.12 -1.27
C VAL A 121 -17.09 -2.88 -2.09
N ASP A 122 -16.35 -2.65 -3.18
CA ASP A 122 -16.67 -1.62 -4.17
C ASP A 122 -16.75 -2.27 -5.57
N LEU A 123 -17.95 -2.46 -6.07
CA LEU A 123 -18.17 -3.02 -7.41
C LEU A 123 -17.96 -2.00 -8.52
N GLY A 124 -17.82 -0.71 -8.17
CA GLY A 124 -17.40 0.35 -9.07
C GLY A 124 -15.90 0.47 -9.26
N LEU A 125 -15.09 -0.40 -8.63
CA LEU A 125 -13.66 -0.41 -8.84
C LEU A 125 -13.33 -0.84 -10.29
N VAL A 126 -12.91 0.14 -11.06
CA VAL A 126 -12.36 -0.05 -12.40
C VAL A 126 -10.93 0.49 -12.42
N ASN A 127 -10.03 -0.20 -13.09
CA ASN A 127 -8.62 0.18 -13.10
C ASN A 127 -8.23 0.91 -14.39
N LYS A 128 -7.17 1.74 -14.29
CA LYS A 128 -6.54 2.42 -15.45
C LYS A 128 -5.94 1.45 -16.45
N THR A 129 -5.44 0.33 -15.94
CA THR A 129 -4.70 -0.67 -16.72
C THR A 129 -5.56 -1.90 -17.00
N ASP A 130 -5.53 -2.38 -18.23
CA ASP A 130 -6.33 -3.52 -18.70
C ASP A 130 -5.79 -4.90 -18.28
N TYR A 131 -4.66 -4.95 -17.56
CA TYR A 131 -4.04 -6.23 -17.25
C TYR A 131 -4.74 -7.01 -16.12
N TYR A 132 -5.53 -6.36 -15.24
CA TYR A 132 -6.29 -7.10 -14.24
C TYR A 132 -7.42 -7.90 -14.87
N THR A 133 -7.53 -9.17 -14.47
CA THR A 133 -8.52 -10.12 -15.01
C THR A 133 -9.61 -10.48 -14.01
N GLY A 134 -9.41 -10.22 -12.73
CA GLY A 134 -10.28 -10.65 -11.64
C GLY A 134 -10.36 -9.64 -10.51
N LEU A 135 -10.06 -10.12 -9.31
CA LEU A 135 -10.02 -9.33 -8.08
C LEU A 135 -9.17 -8.07 -8.22
N ILE A 136 -9.66 -6.97 -7.66
CA ILE A 136 -8.93 -5.71 -7.47
C ILE A 136 -8.94 -5.38 -5.99
N ILE A 137 -7.81 -4.88 -5.48
CA ILE A 137 -7.67 -4.38 -4.12
C ILE A 137 -7.13 -2.96 -4.12
N LYS A 138 -7.67 -2.11 -3.25
CA LYS A 138 -7.16 -0.78 -2.95
C LYS A 138 -7.13 -0.57 -1.45
N GLY A 139 -6.03 -0.06 -0.95
CA GLY A 139 -5.87 0.28 0.47
C GLY A 139 -5.65 1.77 0.66
N TYR A 140 -6.26 2.32 1.68
CA TYR A 140 -6.20 3.74 2.03
C TYR A 140 -5.80 3.90 3.49
N LEU A 141 -5.05 4.96 3.80
CA LEU A 141 -4.76 5.35 5.18
C LEU A 141 -5.65 6.52 5.61
N LYS A 142 -6.09 6.49 6.85
CA LYS A 142 -6.84 7.59 7.44
C LYS A 142 -6.02 8.89 7.39
N GLY A 143 -6.62 9.93 6.83
CA GLY A 143 -5.95 11.23 6.66
C GLY A 143 -5.08 11.36 5.41
N HIS A 144 -5.07 10.36 4.52
CA HIS A 144 -4.47 10.40 3.19
C HIS A 144 -5.55 10.21 2.12
N GLY A 145 -5.53 11.06 1.09
CA GLY A 145 -6.59 11.10 0.08
C GLY A 145 -6.45 10.07 -1.04
N ASP A 146 -5.25 9.52 -1.23
CA ASP A 146 -4.95 8.61 -2.33
C ASP A 146 -4.74 7.18 -1.82
N GLU A 147 -4.83 6.21 -2.74
CA GLU A 147 -4.52 4.83 -2.45
C GLU A 147 -3.04 4.63 -2.09
N VAL A 148 -2.78 3.92 -1.01
CA VAL A 148 -1.42 3.53 -0.57
C VAL A 148 -1.10 2.08 -0.89
N VAL A 149 -2.12 1.26 -1.13
CA VAL A 149 -1.99 -0.10 -1.65
C VAL A 149 -2.86 -0.22 -2.88
N THR A 150 -2.30 -0.80 -3.94
CA THR A 150 -3.04 -1.16 -5.15
C THR A 150 -2.61 -2.54 -5.61
N GLY A 151 -3.56 -3.37 -6.01
CA GLY A 151 -3.25 -4.71 -6.47
C GLY A 151 -4.43 -5.39 -7.14
N GLY A 152 -4.21 -6.62 -7.59
CA GLY A 152 -5.25 -7.43 -8.19
C GLY A 152 -4.72 -8.69 -8.87
N ARG A 153 -5.64 -9.46 -9.44
CA ARG A 153 -5.38 -10.68 -10.19
C ARG A 153 -5.16 -10.37 -11.68
N TYR A 154 -4.12 -10.95 -12.27
CA TYR A 154 -3.71 -10.72 -13.66
C TYR A 154 -3.26 -12.03 -14.35
N ASP A 155 -4.22 -12.82 -14.78
CA ASP A 155 -3.97 -14.17 -15.29
C ASP A 155 -3.32 -14.19 -16.69
N LYS A 156 -3.39 -13.10 -17.45
CA LYS A 156 -2.89 -13.06 -18.83
C LYS A 156 -1.54 -12.35 -18.98
N LEU A 157 -1.14 -11.54 -18.02
CA LEU A 157 0.07 -10.74 -18.15
C LEU A 157 1.33 -11.59 -18.30
N ILE A 158 1.41 -12.72 -17.58
CA ILE A 158 2.58 -13.61 -17.62
C ILE A 158 2.61 -14.43 -18.90
N ALA A 159 1.45 -14.70 -19.53
CA ALA A 159 1.36 -15.38 -20.82
C ALA A 159 2.08 -14.61 -21.93
N ASP A 160 2.10 -13.28 -21.89
CA ASP A 160 2.83 -12.43 -22.84
C ASP A 160 4.36 -12.65 -22.77
N PHE A 161 4.85 -13.22 -21.66
CA PHE A 161 6.25 -13.62 -21.45
C PHE A 161 6.50 -15.11 -21.67
N GLY A 162 5.52 -15.85 -22.22
CA GLY A 162 5.63 -17.25 -22.59
C GLY A 162 5.20 -18.27 -21.53
N TYR A 163 4.62 -17.84 -20.42
CA TYR A 163 4.13 -18.70 -19.34
C TYR A 163 2.66 -18.42 -19.04
N ASP A 164 1.77 -19.33 -19.44
CA ASP A 164 0.32 -19.21 -19.18
C ASP A 164 -0.01 -19.68 -17.75
N ILE A 165 0.28 -18.80 -16.78
CA ILE A 165 -0.01 -19.03 -15.35
C ILE A 165 -0.75 -17.83 -14.76
N PRO A 166 -1.74 -18.05 -13.89
CA PRO A 166 -2.41 -16.97 -13.18
C PRO A 166 -1.47 -16.33 -12.16
N ALA A 167 -1.66 -15.04 -11.94
CA ALA A 167 -0.90 -14.30 -10.94
C ALA A 167 -1.77 -13.27 -10.21
N ILE A 168 -1.40 -13.03 -8.96
CA ILE A 168 -1.97 -11.98 -8.11
C ILE A 168 -0.84 -11.27 -7.39
N GLY A 169 -0.94 -9.96 -7.25
CA GLY A 169 0.06 -9.16 -6.54
C GLY A 169 -0.47 -7.80 -6.14
N PHE A 170 0.30 -7.10 -5.32
CA PHE A 170 0.01 -5.74 -4.92
C PHE A 170 1.29 -4.92 -4.77
N ALA A 171 1.15 -3.60 -4.83
CA ALA A 171 2.20 -2.64 -4.58
C ALA A 171 1.81 -1.74 -3.39
N VAL A 172 2.81 -1.32 -2.62
CA VAL A 172 2.66 -0.41 -1.49
C VAL A 172 3.38 0.90 -1.80
N ASN A 173 2.70 2.02 -1.65
CA ASN A 173 3.28 3.35 -1.80
C ASN A 173 3.96 3.79 -0.49
N VAL A 174 5.20 3.37 -0.30
CA VAL A 174 5.98 3.66 0.91
C VAL A 174 6.15 5.16 1.13
N ASN A 175 6.32 5.96 0.07
CA ASN A 175 6.46 7.41 0.19
C ASN A 175 5.19 8.07 0.74
N ALA A 176 4.02 7.61 0.34
CA ALA A 176 2.76 8.10 0.88
C ALA A 176 2.61 7.74 2.36
N ILE A 177 2.98 6.51 2.73
CA ILE A 177 2.95 6.05 4.13
C ILE A 177 3.90 6.86 5.01
N SER A 178 5.14 7.07 4.55
CA SER A 178 6.14 7.89 5.29
C SER A 178 5.62 9.30 5.58
N LYS A 179 4.94 9.94 4.61
CA LYS A 179 4.32 11.26 4.82
C LYS A 179 3.21 11.24 5.87
N VAL A 180 2.43 10.15 5.93
CA VAL A 180 1.37 10.01 6.95
C VAL A 180 1.99 9.80 8.34
N ILE A 181 3.04 8.98 8.44
CA ILE A 181 3.79 8.75 9.67
C ILE A 181 4.39 10.07 10.20
N GLU A 182 5.05 10.83 9.32
CA GLU A 182 5.63 12.13 9.65
C GLU A 182 4.55 13.12 10.12
N LYS A 183 3.45 13.24 9.40
CA LYS A 183 2.31 14.12 9.73
C LYS A 183 1.68 13.78 11.09
N ASN A 184 1.66 12.50 11.45
CA ASN A 184 1.11 12.04 12.73
C ASN A 184 2.12 12.12 13.88
N GLY A 185 3.34 12.58 13.64
CA GLY A 185 4.40 12.67 14.65
C GLY A 185 4.91 11.31 15.13
N ILE A 186 4.61 10.25 14.39
CA ILE A 186 5.09 8.88 14.65
C ILE A 186 6.43 8.73 13.94
N LEU A 187 7.38 9.60 14.26
CA LEU A 187 8.75 9.42 13.78
C LEU A 187 9.37 8.28 14.58
N PRO A 188 9.95 7.26 13.93
CA PRO A 188 10.79 6.33 14.64
C PRO A 188 11.89 7.17 15.28
N SER A 189 12.09 7.03 16.58
CA SER A 189 13.30 7.57 17.21
C SER A 189 14.47 6.90 16.49
N GLU A 190 15.30 7.69 15.82
CA GLU A 190 16.57 7.15 15.36
C GLU A 190 17.26 6.57 16.60
N PRO A 191 17.65 5.28 16.56
CA PRO A 191 18.36 4.72 17.68
C PRO A 191 19.62 5.56 17.87
N ALA A 192 19.79 6.11 19.07
CA ALA A 192 21.03 6.81 19.40
C ALA A 192 22.19 5.82 19.19
N PRO A 193 23.33 6.26 18.68
CA PRO A 193 24.51 5.41 18.64
C PRO A 193 24.85 4.91 20.05
N ASP A 194 25.25 3.67 20.17
CA ASP A 194 25.70 3.10 21.44
C ASP A 194 27.06 3.70 21.84
N VAL A 195 27.90 3.94 20.81
CA VAL A 195 29.30 4.34 20.95
C VAL A 195 29.63 5.43 19.94
N ILE A 196 30.38 6.46 20.37
CA ILE A 196 31.06 7.39 19.49
C ILE A 196 32.58 7.19 19.62
N VAL A 197 33.28 7.06 18.49
CA VAL A 197 34.74 6.87 18.45
C VAL A 197 35.38 8.17 17.98
N PHE A 198 36.25 8.72 18.80
CA PHE A 198 37.06 9.91 18.52
C PHE A 198 38.52 9.51 18.29
N ALA A 199 39.13 10.11 17.29
CA ALA A 199 40.58 9.95 17.02
C ALA A 199 41.30 11.24 17.39
N GLU A 200 42.40 11.14 18.12
CA GLU A 200 43.36 12.21 18.14
C GLU A 200 44.10 12.33 16.81
N GLU A 201 44.72 13.48 16.55
CA GLU A 201 45.41 13.77 15.30
C GLU A 201 46.48 12.71 15.00
N GLY A 202 46.39 12.07 13.83
CA GLY A 202 47.27 11.00 13.38
C GLY A 202 46.81 9.57 13.74
N PHE A 203 45.70 9.41 14.50
CA PHE A 203 45.15 8.10 14.89
C PHE A 203 43.88 7.71 14.17
N GLU A 204 43.52 8.41 13.11
CA GLU A 204 42.26 8.23 12.37
C GLU A 204 42.12 6.77 11.83
N ALA A 205 43.22 6.19 11.35
CA ALA A 205 43.19 4.81 10.83
C ALA A 205 42.90 3.80 11.96
N ALA A 206 43.46 4.01 13.15
CA ALA A 206 43.21 3.18 14.32
C ALA A 206 41.75 3.31 14.81
N ALA A 207 41.20 4.53 14.83
CA ALA A 207 39.82 4.80 15.20
C ALA A 207 38.83 4.14 14.24
N ILE A 208 39.11 4.19 12.93
CA ILE A 208 38.28 3.49 11.93
C ILE A 208 38.28 1.98 12.17
N LYS A 209 39.45 1.41 12.49
CA LYS A 209 39.55 -0.01 12.82
C LYS A 209 38.78 -0.37 14.06
N GLN A 210 38.90 0.42 15.13
CA GLN A 210 38.18 0.25 16.39
C GLN A 210 36.65 0.35 16.17
N ALA A 211 36.20 1.35 15.43
CA ALA A 211 34.79 1.50 15.10
C ALA A 211 34.23 0.29 14.32
N ARG A 212 35.04 -0.28 13.41
CA ARG A 212 34.68 -1.48 12.68
C ARG A 212 34.56 -2.70 13.61
N GLU A 213 35.51 -2.91 14.50
CA GLU A 213 35.50 -4.02 15.46
C GLU A 213 34.28 -3.94 16.39
N LEU A 214 33.92 -2.73 16.84
CA LEU A 214 32.70 -2.52 17.64
C LEU A 214 31.43 -2.82 16.85
N ARG A 215 31.36 -2.43 15.57
CA ARG A 215 30.22 -2.78 14.70
C ARG A 215 30.10 -4.29 14.47
N GLU A 216 31.21 -5.00 14.32
CA GLU A 216 31.23 -6.46 14.21
C GLU A 216 30.74 -7.15 15.51
N GLN A 217 30.84 -6.48 16.66
CA GLN A 217 30.27 -6.92 17.95
C GLN A 217 28.77 -6.57 18.10
N GLY A 218 28.19 -5.85 17.12
CA GLY A 218 26.76 -5.50 17.12
C GLY A 218 26.39 -4.14 17.65
N PHE A 219 27.38 -3.29 18.01
CA PHE A 219 27.12 -1.91 18.46
C PHE A 219 26.80 -0.98 17.27
N ILE A 220 25.91 0.01 17.52
CA ILE A 220 25.71 1.14 16.62
C ILE A 220 26.79 2.16 16.93
N VAL A 221 27.73 2.34 16.00
CA VAL A 221 28.92 3.16 16.23
C VAL A 221 28.96 4.36 15.30
N GLU A 222 29.13 5.54 15.87
CA GLU A 222 29.39 6.80 15.16
C GLU A 222 30.88 7.14 15.22
N ASN A 223 31.45 7.62 14.11
CA ASN A 223 32.78 8.23 14.14
C ASN A 223 32.64 9.72 14.41
N ALA A 224 33.37 10.22 15.41
CA ALA A 224 33.36 11.64 15.72
C ALA A 224 33.96 12.47 14.57
N LEU A 225 33.26 13.55 14.23
CA LEU A 225 33.71 14.52 13.23
C LEU A 225 34.21 15.84 13.87
N PHE A 226 34.47 15.80 15.18
CA PHE A 226 34.94 16.94 15.96
C PHE A 226 36.47 16.95 16.01
N THR A 227 37.01 18.14 16.26
CA THR A 227 38.47 18.36 16.35
C THR A 227 39.00 18.28 17.79
N ASP A 228 38.11 18.23 18.80
CA ASP A 228 38.44 18.16 20.20
C ASP A 228 37.49 17.25 20.97
N ILE A 229 37.98 16.64 22.02
CA ILE A 229 37.25 15.68 22.86
C ILE A 229 36.11 16.31 23.65
N ASP A 230 36.21 17.56 24.04
CA ASP A 230 35.17 18.21 24.84
C ASP A 230 33.90 18.42 24.02
N SER A 231 34.04 18.79 22.74
CA SER A 231 32.94 18.85 21.80
C SER A 231 32.29 17.48 21.57
N VAL A 232 33.09 16.42 21.54
CA VAL A 232 32.56 15.03 21.43
C VAL A 232 31.72 14.66 22.66
N ARG A 233 32.21 15.00 23.86
CA ARG A 233 31.51 14.71 25.10
C ARG A 233 30.17 15.48 25.19
N GLU A 234 30.17 16.73 24.77
CA GLU A 234 28.95 17.55 24.74
C GLU A 234 27.92 16.94 23.76
N TYR A 235 28.35 16.61 22.56
CA TYR A 235 27.52 15.92 21.54
C TYR A 235 27.00 14.58 22.05
N ALA A 236 27.84 13.75 22.66
CA ALA A 236 27.43 12.46 23.21
C ALA A 236 26.33 12.60 24.27
N LYS A 237 26.43 13.61 25.14
CA LYS A 237 25.38 13.94 26.16
C LYS A 237 24.08 14.37 25.50
N GLU A 238 24.15 15.25 24.49
CA GLU A 238 22.96 15.74 23.78
C GLU A 238 22.25 14.58 23.07
N LYS A 239 23.00 13.71 22.40
CA LYS A 239 22.48 12.55 21.64
C LYS A 239 22.22 11.32 22.51
N LYS A 240 22.52 11.38 23.81
CA LYS A 240 22.38 10.26 24.77
C LYS A 240 23.19 9.03 24.35
N ILE A 241 24.38 9.24 23.79
CA ILE A 241 25.32 8.16 23.46
C ILE A 241 25.92 7.66 24.77
N CYS A 242 25.89 6.33 24.96
CA CYS A 242 26.26 5.72 26.23
C CYS A 242 27.79 5.64 26.45
N LYS A 243 28.57 5.65 25.36
CA LYS A 243 30.01 5.39 25.44
C LYS A 243 30.78 6.27 24.47
N VAL A 244 31.85 6.89 24.95
CA VAL A 244 32.84 7.61 24.15
C VAL A 244 34.15 6.80 24.18
N VAL A 245 34.67 6.48 23.01
CA VAL A 245 35.96 5.79 22.86
C VAL A 245 36.95 6.76 22.26
N VAL A 246 38.04 7.03 22.97
CA VAL A 246 39.13 7.87 22.52
C VAL A 246 40.29 6.99 22.06
N VAL A 247 40.82 7.27 20.88
CA VAL A 247 41.94 6.56 20.30
C VAL A 247 43.15 7.51 20.18
N ASP A 248 44.16 7.26 20.98
CA ASP A 248 45.41 8.03 21.05
C ASP A 248 46.66 7.15 21.02
N CYS A 249 47.86 7.69 21.34
CA CYS A 249 49.12 7.01 21.34
C CYS A 249 49.30 5.94 22.44
N ASP A 250 48.55 6.04 23.52
CA ASP A 250 48.80 5.22 24.72
C ASP A 250 47.75 4.15 24.97
N SER A 251 46.51 4.37 24.48
CA SER A 251 45.40 3.46 24.78
C SER A 251 44.18 3.67 23.87
N VAL A 252 43.30 2.67 23.89
CA VAL A 252 41.88 2.82 23.55
C VAL A 252 41.14 3.01 24.89
N GLU A 253 40.87 4.24 25.28
CA GLU A 253 40.21 4.51 26.56
C GLU A 253 38.68 4.55 26.38
N ASP A 254 37.98 3.85 27.26
CA ASP A 254 36.53 3.87 27.38
C ASP A 254 36.15 4.94 28.40
N GLU A 255 35.62 6.08 27.95
CA GLU A 255 35.01 7.07 28.82
C GLU A 255 33.48 6.90 28.84
N ILE A 256 32.89 6.91 30.03
CA ILE A 256 31.45 6.83 30.28
C ILE A 256 30.87 8.21 30.47
#